data_d46a5ce7507616a44de65360554f13c9
#
_entry.id   d46a5ce7507616a44de65360554f13c9
#
_cell.length_a   1.000
_cell.length_b   1.000
_cell.length_c   1.000
_cell.angle_alpha   90.00
_cell.angle_beta   90.00
_cell.angle_gamma   90.00
#
_symmetry.space_group_name_H-M   'P 1'
#
loop_
_entity.id
_entity.type
_entity.pdbx_description
1 polymer ?
#
loop_
_entity_poly.entity_id
_entity_poly.type
_entity_poly.pdbx_seq_one_letter_code
_entity_poly.pdbx_strand_id
1 'polypeptide(L)'
;SIGLETGGIEEVQTIKGGLNGLVIGKVLTCEDHPNSDHLHITTVDLGESEPVQIVCGAANVAAGQYVVVATLGTVLYSGEESFTIKKSKIRGVESFGMICAEDEIGIGTSHDGIIVLPGEVKPGTLAKDYYNIKSDYVLEVDITPNRIDAASHYGVARDLAAYLTQRGKDAGLHRPSVNDFAIDRKEGGIDVDVANHEACIRYSGVTMRNVKVAESPDWLKQRLSAIGLRPINNVVDITNYILHATGQPLHCFDLNRIAGLTPLGGLGTCHHGQSAVELHGNVGS
;
A
#
# COMPACT_ATOMS: atom_id res chain seq x y z
N SER A 1 -2.79 15.92 23.37
CA SER A 1 -1.85 15.53 24.43
C SER A 1 -0.53 14.96 23.87
N ILE A 2 -0.55 14.20 22.80
CA ILE A 2 0.69 13.83 22.08
C ILE A 2 1.45 15.06 21.63
N GLY A 3 0.74 16.12 21.23
CA GLY A 3 1.31 17.37 20.81
C GLY A 3 2.15 18.10 21.83
N LEU A 4 2.01 17.84 23.12
CA LEU A 4 2.83 18.45 24.17
C LEU A 4 4.18 17.74 24.33
N GLU A 5 4.27 16.47 23.95
CA GLU A 5 5.46 15.64 24.19
C GLU A 5 6.33 15.53 22.94
N THR A 6 5.74 15.54 21.75
CA THR A 6 6.44 15.31 20.47
C THR A 6 6.48 16.51 19.53
N GLY A 7 5.73 17.57 19.80
CA GLY A 7 5.67 18.76 18.96
C GLY A 7 4.23 19.14 18.61
N GLY A 8 3.43 18.28 18.14
CA GLY A 8 2.01 18.51 17.82
C GLY A 8 1.50 17.56 16.76
N ILE A 9 0.18 17.40 16.74
CA ILE A 9 -0.51 16.80 15.61
C ILE A 9 -1.00 17.98 14.76
N GLU A 10 -0.43 18.13 13.57
CA GLU A 10 -0.82 19.19 12.64
C GLU A 10 -2.11 18.81 11.91
N GLU A 11 -2.24 17.55 11.52
CA GLU A 11 -3.40 17.07 10.79
C GLU A 11 -3.79 15.64 11.19
N VAL A 12 -5.09 15.37 11.19
CA VAL A 12 -5.65 14.02 11.29
C VAL A 12 -6.44 13.75 10.02
N GLN A 13 -5.88 12.94 9.13
CA GLN A 13 -6.55 12.53 7.91
C GLN A 13 -7.27 11.21 8.13
N THR A 14 -8.54 11.16 7.77
CA THR A 14 -9.27 9.92 7.62
C THR A 14 -9.05 9.43 6.19
N ILE A 15 -8.63 8.18 6.00
CA ILE A 15 -8.55 7.60 4.65
C ILE A 15 -9.95 7.68 4.05
N LYS A 16 -10.11 8.60 3.08
CA LYS A 16 -11.41 8.89 2.47
C LYS A 16 -11.92 7.65 1.74
N GLY A 17 -13.19 7.36 1.93
CA GLY A 17 -13.91 6.36 1.14
C GLY A 17 -14.07 5.01 1.81
N GLY A 18 -13.08 4.40 2.42
CA GLY A 18 -13.15 3.08 3.09
C GLY A 18 -13.93 2.01 2.32
N LEU A 19 -14.14 2.19 1.01
CA LEU A 19 -14.96 1.37 0.12
C LEU A 19 -16.42 1.17 0.61
N ASN A 20 -16.97 2.13 1.33
CA ASN A 20 -18.35 2.07 1.83
C ASN A 20 -19.35 2.21 0.66
N GLY A 21 -20.34 1.32 0.63
CA GLY A 21 -21.34 1.26 -0.45
C GLY A 21 -20.86 0.59 -1.73
N LEU A 22 -19.63 0.07 -1.76
CA LEU A 22 -19.08 -0.71 -2.86
C LEU A 22 -19.26 -2.19 -2.59
N VAL A 23 -19.80 -2.91 -3.59
CA VAL A 23 -20.05 -4.35 -3.51
C VAL A 23 -19.49 -5.05 -4.74
N ILE A 24 -19.18 -6.34 -4.61
CA ILE A 24 -18.82 -7.17 -5.75
C ILE A 24 -20.10 -7.63 -6.46
N GLY A 25 -20.18 -7.37 -7.75
CA GLY A 25 -21.26 -7.83 -8.59
C GLY A 25 -20.78 -8.80 -9.67
N LYS A 26 -21.68 -9.65 -10.17
CA LYS A 26 -21.45 -10.48 -11.34
C LYS A 26 -22.23 -9.93 -12.52
N VAL A 27 -21.57 -9.60 -13.61
CA VAL A 27 -22.21 -9.18 -14.85
C VAL A 27 -22.88 -10.39 -15.48
N LEU A 28 -24.21 -10.39 -15.52
CA LEU A 28 -24.99 -11.48 -16.11
C LEU A 28 -25.13 -11.31 -17.62
N THR A 29 -25.45 -10.09 -18.09
CA THR A 29 -25.57 -9.73 -19.50
C THR A 29 -24.81 -8.45 -19.79
N CYS A 30 -24.33 -8.32 -21.03
CA CYS A 30 -23.70 -7.12 -21.53
C CYS A 30 -24.12 -6.95 -22.99
N GLU A 31 -24.91 -5.92 -23.28
CA GLU A 31 -25.47 -5.63 -24.60
C GLU A 31 -25.07 -4.22 -25.04
N ASP A 32 -24.96 -4.01 -26.34
CA ASP A 32 -24.67 -2.69 -26.90
C ASP A 32 -25.81 -1.72 -26.63
N HIS A 33 -25.48 -0.49 -26.32
CA HIS A 33 -26.49 0.54 -26.06
C HIS A 33 -27.10 1.04 -27.38
N PRO A 34 -28.45 1.04 -27.52
CA PRO A 34 -29.09 1.32 -28.81
C PRO A 34 -28.83 2.72 -29.40
N ASN A 35 -28.41 3.66 -28.54
CA ASN A 35 -28.15 5.05 -28.93
C ASN A 35 -26.67 5.47 -28.68
N SER A 36 -25.76 4.52 -28.66
CA SER A 36 -24.33 4.77 -28.45
C SER A 36 -23.48 3.62 -28.96
N ASP A 37 -22.37 3.93 -29.57
CA ASP A 37 -21.36 3.02 -30.10
C ASP A 37 -20.26 2.63 -29.10
N HIS A 38 -20.29 3.21 -27.91
CA HIS A 38 -19.29 2.95 -26.85
C HIS A 38 -19.89 2.72 -25.46
N LEU A 39 -21.23 2.69 -25.35
CA LEU A 39 -21.89 2.35 -24.09
C LEU A 39 -22.46 0.94 -24.15
N HIS A 40 -22.46 0.27 -23.00
CA HIS A 40 -23.06 -1.05 -22.84
C HIS A 40 -24.13 -1.01 -21.76
N ILE A 41 -25.22 -1.75 -21.97
CA ILE A 41 -26.25 -1.98 -20.96
C ILE A 41 -25.92 -3.33 -20.31
N THR A 42 -25.65 -3.30 -19.01
CA THR A 42 -25.33 -4.51 -18.27
C THR A 42 -26.42 -4.82 -17.25
N THR A 43 -26.66 -6.10 -17.04
CA THR A 43 -27.44 -6.60 -15.91
C THR A 43 -26.48 -7.23 -14.93
N VAL A 44 -26.46 -6.73 -13.67
CA VAL A 44 -25.46 -7.12 -12.68
C VAL A 44 -26.18 -7.71 -11.45
N ASP A 45 -25.79 -8.93 -11.09
CA ASP A 45 -26.19 -9.57 -9.85
C ASP A 45 -25.35 -9.00 -8.71
N LEU A 46 -26.00 -8.38 -7.72
CA LEU A 46 -25.39 -7.82 -6.51
C LEU A 46 -25.64 -8.68 -5.27
N GLY A 47 -26.13 -9.92 -5.45
CA GLY A 47 -26.51 -10.80 -4.33
C GLY A 47 -27.86 -10.46 -3.72
N GLU A 48 -28.65 -9.59 -4.35
CA GLU A 48 -30.02 -9.24 -3.98
C GLU A 48 -31.04 -10.10 -4.74
N SER A 49 -32.33 -9.92 -4.44
CA SER A 49 -33.39 -10.72 -5.06
C SER A 49 -33.53 -10.51 -6.57
N GLU A 50 -33.19 -9.32 -7.05
CA GLU A 50 -33.28 -8.97 -8.48
C GLU A 50 -31.96 -8.34 -8.95
N PRO A 51 -31.49 -8.71 -10.14
CA PRO A 51 -30.30 -8.07 -10.73
C PRO A 51 -30.57 -6.60 -11.08
N VAL A 52 -29.51 -5.81 -11.09
CA VAL A 52 -29.56 -4.35 -11.27
C VAL A 52 -29.06 -3.99 -12.67
N GLN A 53 -29.77 -3.11 -13.37
CA GLN A 53 -29.35 -2.57 -14.66
C GLN A 53 -28.36 -1.43 -14.45
N ILE A 54 -27.19 -1.51 -15.09
CA ILE A 54 -26.15 -0.47 -15.06
C ILE A 54 -25.68 -0.20 -16.48
N VAL A 55 -25.62 1.07 -16.87
CA VAL A 55 -25.01 1.51 -18.12
C VAL A 55 -23.53 1.78 -17.88
N CYS A 56 -22.67 1.11 -18.64
CA CYS A 56 -21.20 1.19 -18.51
C CYS A 56 -20.57 1.69 -19.82
N GLY A 57 -19.60 2.59 -19.70
CA GLY A 57 -18.85 3.14 -20.84
C GLY A 57 -17.46 2.50 -21.04
N ALA A 58 -17.07 1.57 -20.21
CA ALA A 58 -15.76 0.95 -20.29
C ALA A 58 -15.73 -0.15 -21.38
N ALA A 59 -14.71 -0.09 -22.23
CA ALA A 59 -14.55 -1.05 -23.33
C ALA A 59 -14.23 -2.48 -22.88
N ASN A 60 -13.79 -2.66 -21.64
CA ASN A 60 -13.42 -3.97 -21.09
C ASN A 60 -14.55 -4.67 -20.34
N VAL A 61 -15.78 -4.12 -20.33
CA VAL A 61 -16.92 -4.77 -19.67
C VAL A 61 -17.45 -5.92 -20.53
N ALA A 62 -17.71 -7.08 -19.91
CA ALA A 62 -18.27 -8.25 -20.57
C ALA A 62 -19.12 -9.11 -19.61
N ALA A 63 -20.04 -9.90 -20.17
CA ALA A 63 -20.81 -10.86 -19.41
C ALA A 63 -19.91 -11.93 -18.76
N GLY A 64 -20.27 -12.37 -17.55
CA GLY A 64 -19.54 -13.37 -16.75
C GLY A 64 -18.49 -12.79 -15.83
N GLN A 65 -18.12 -11.54 -15.97
CA GLN A 65 -17.10 -10.89 -15.14
C GLN A 65 -17.60 -10.60 -13.73
N TYR A 66 -16.67 -10.66 -12.76
CA TYR A 66 -16.88 -10.13 -11.41
C TYR A 66 -16.26 -8.74 -11.34
N VAL A 67 -17.05 -7.77 -10.92
CA VAL A 67 -16.72 -6.33 -10.99
C VAL A 67 -17.02 -5.63 -9.66
N VAL A 68 -16.42 -4.47 -9.43
CA VAL A 68 -16.74 -3.63 -8.28
C VAL A 68 -17.82 -2.63 -8.68
N VAL A 69 -18.90 -2.60 -7.91
CA VAL A 69 -20.08 -1.77 -8.17
C VAL A 69 -20.34 -0.80 -7.03
N ALA A 70 -20.48 0.47 -7.37
CA ALA A 70 -21.01 1.50 -6.49
C ALA A 70 -22.53 1.49 -6.56
N THR A 71 -23.19 1.15 -5.45
CA THR A 71 -24.64 1.12 -5.34
C THR A 71 -25.21 2.54 -5.16
N LEU A 72 -26.54 2.68 -5.29
CA LEU A 72 -27.20 3.96 -5.09
C LEU A 72 -26.93 4.51 -3.66
N GLY A 73 -26.58 5.79 -3.57
CA GLY A 73 -26.22 6.44 -2.32
C GLY A 73 -24.72 6.36 -1.97
N THR A 74 -23.94 5.58 -2.68
CA THR A 74 -22.49 5.54 -2.49
C THR A 74 -21.88 6.90 -2.85
N VAL A 75 -20.96 7.37 -2.02
CA VAL A 75 -20.17 8.58 -2.27
C VAL A 75 -18.81 8.16 -2.79
N LEU A 76 -18.49 8.59 -4.00
CA LEU A 76 -17.17 8.41 -4.62
C LEU A 76 -16.41 9.75 -4.60
N TYR A 77 -15.09 9.67 -4.67
CA TYR A 77 -14.20 10.83 -4.62
C TYR A 77 -13.34 10.89 -5.88
N SER A 78 -13.25 12.08 -6.47
CA SER A 78 -12.33 12.39 -7.57
C SER A 78 -11.45 13.55 -7.13
N GLY A 79 -10.27 13.25 -6.60
CA GLY A 79 -9.43 14.24 -5.94
C GLY A 79 -10.10 14.81 -4.68
N GLU A 80 -10.30 16.14 -4.65
CA GLU A 80 -11.01 16.81 -3.54
C GLU A 80 -12.54 16.84 -3.70
N GLU A 81 -13.05 16.56 -4.89
CA GLU A 81 -14.47 16.57 -5.18
C GLU A 81 -15.11 15.23 -4.81
N SER A 82 -16.35 15.26 -4.38
CA SER A 82 -17.15 14.07 -4.10
C SER A 82 -18.46 14.09 -4.87
N PHE A 83 -18.89 12.95 -5.35
CA PHE A 83 -20.19 12.80 -5.99
C PHE A 83 -20.91 11.54 -5.46
N THR A 84 -22.23 11.66 -5.38
CA THR A 84 -23.07 10.56 -4.90
C THR A 84 -23.69 9.83 -6.07
N ILE A 85 -23.61 8.51 -6.07
CA ILE A 85 -24.26 7.67 -7.07
C ILE A 85 -25.77 7.74 -6.91
N LYS A 86 -26.44 8.21 -7.95
CA LYS A 86 -27.90 8.34 -8.01
C LYS A 86 -28.44 7.59 -9.23
N LYS A 87 -29.71 7.19 -9.14
CA LYS A 87 -30.41 6.71 -10.33
C LYS A 87 -30.28 7.78 -11.43
N SER A 88 -29.77 7.37 -12.57
CA SER A 88 -29.54 8.26 -13.70
C SER A 88 -30.15 7.68 -14.99
N LYS A 89 -30.40 8.54 -15.96
CA LYS A 89 -30.87 8.15 -17.28
C LYS A 89 -29.82 8.54 -18.30
N ILE A 90 -29.11 7.55 -18.84
CA ILE A 90 -28.00 7.72 -19.76
C ILE A 90 -28.49 7.40 -21.16
N ARG A 91 -28.53 8.42 -22.02
CA ARG A 91 -29.04 8.34 -23.42
C ARG A 91 -30.38 7.60 -23.56
N GLY A 92 -31.27 7.78 -22.57
CA GLY A 92 -32.60 7.18 -22.58
C GLY A 92 -32.75 5.90 -21.77
N VAL A 93 -31.67 5.25 -21.35
CA VAL A 93 -31.65 4.02 -20.53
C VAL A 93 -31.37 4.34 -19.07
N GLU A 94 -32.12 3.75 -18.17
CA GLU A 94 -31.94 3.94 -16.73
C GLU A 94 -30.73 3.15 -16.21
N SER A 95 -29.94 3.76 -15.33
CA SER A 95 -28.80 3.14 -14.63
C SER A 95 -28.98 3.27 -13.13
N PHE A 96 -28.82 2.17 -12.40
CA PHE A 96 -29.06 2.07 -10.96
C PHE A 96 -27.78 1.84 -10.16
N GLY A 97 -26.65 2.23 -10.69
CA GLY A 97 -25.34 2.09 -10.07
C GLY A 97 -24.24 2.47 -11.04
N MET A 98 -23.00 2.22 -10.64
CA MET A 98 -21.81 2.46 -11.45
C MET A 98 -20.83 1.31 -11.25
N ILE A 99 -20.31 0.75 -12.35
CA ILE A 99 -19.18 -0.20 -12.31
C ILE A 99 -17.91 0.65 -12.29
N CYS A 100 -17.02 0.40 -11.33
CA CYS A 100 -15.92 1.32 -10.99
C CYS A 100 -14.57 0.90 -11.58
N ALA A 101 -13.73 1.92 -11.88
CA ALA A 101 -12.31 1.79 -12.14
C ALA A 101 -11.49 1.87 -10.83
N GLU A 102 -10.19 1.59 -10.89
CA GLU A 102 -9.33 1.58 -9.68
C GLU A 102 -9.18 2.96 -9.05
N ASP A 103 -8.98 3.99 -9.86
CA ASP A 103 -8.79 5.37 -9.41
C ASP A 103 -10.07 5.98 -8.82
N GLU A 104 -11.25 5.56 -9.31
CA GLU A 104 -12.54 6.04 -8.82
C GLU A 104 -12.84 5.59 -7.38
N ILE A 105 -12.25 4.48 -6.95
CA ILE A 105 -12.42 3.94 -5.60
C ILE A 105 -11.15 4.02 -4.76
N GLY A 106 -10.06 4.57 -5.31
CA GLY A 106 -8.83 4.87 -4.59
C GLY A 106 -7.96 3.66 -4.26
N ILE A 107 -8.11 2.52 -4.95
CA ILE A 107 -7.27 1.33 -4.74
C ILE A 107 -6.10 1.24 -5.73
N GLY A 108 -6.08 2.06 -6.76
CA GLY A 108 -5.06 2.12 -7.77
C GLY A 108 -5.08 3.46 -8.51
N THR A 109 -4.32 3.55 -9.59
CA THR A 109 -4.19 4.77 -10.41
C THR A 109 -4.65 4.57 -11.85
N SER A 110 -5.08 3.35 -12.22
CA SER A 110 -5.54 3.05 -13.58
C SER A 110 -6.96 3.54 -13.79
N HIS A 111 -7.17 4.20 -14.94
CA HIS A 111 -8.47 4.58 -15.49
C HIS A 111 -8.71 3.92 -16.85
N ASP A 112 -7.94 2.90 -17.21
CA ASP A 112 -7.99 2.26 -18.54
C ASP A 112 -9.21 1.33 -18.72
N GLY A 113 -10.08 1.26 -17.73
CA GLY A 113 -11.31 0.46 -17.73
C GLY A 113 -11.79 0.12 -16.33
N ILE A 114 -12.84 -0.68 -16.26
CA ILE A 114 -13.39 -1.15 -14.99
C ILE A 114 -12.50 -2.21 -14.34
N ILE A 115 -12.62 -2.35 -13.03
CA ILE A 115 -11.98 -3.43 -12.27
C ILE A 115 -12.67 -4.76 -12.59
N VAL A 116 -11.89 -5.69 -13.14
CA VAL A 116 -12.32 -7.08 -13.34
C VAL A 116 -11.56 -7.96 -12.34
N LEU A 117 -12.30 -8.60 -11.43
CA LEU A 117 -11.70 -9.41 -10.38
C LEU A 117 -11.28 -10.79 -10.91
N PRO A 118 -10.12 -11.31 -10.52
CA PRO A 118 -9.69 -12.66 -10.86
C PRO A 118 -10.48 -13.70 -10.04
N GLY A 119 -11.04 -14.68 -10.72
CA GLY A 119 -11.75 -15.79 -10.10
C GLY A 119 -13.20 -15.49 -9.72
N GLU A 120 -13.84 -16.48 -9.09
CA GLU A 120 -15.23 -16.38 -8.67
C GLU A 120 -15.33 -15.76 -7.28
N VAL A 121 -16.19 -14.76 -7.15
CA VAL A 121 -16.48 -14.07 -5.90
C VAL A 121 -18.00 -14.07 -5.69
N LYS A 122 -18.45 -14.32 -4.46
CA LYS A 122 -19.89 -14.29 -4.16
C LYS A 122 -20.44 -12.88 -4.41
N PRO A 123 -21.44 -12.70 -5.29
CA PRO A 123 -22.10 -11.41 -5.46
C PRO A 123 -22.66 -10.87 -4.14
N GLY A 124 -22.60 -9.56 -3.96
CA GLY A 124 -22.97 -8.90 -2.71
C GLY A 124 -21.88 -8.86 -1.62
N THR A 125 -20.72 -9.48 -1.85
CA THR A 125 -19.56 -9.31 -0.96
C THR A 125 -19.16 -7.83 -0.93
N LEU A 126 -18.98 -7.27 0.26
CA LEU A 126 -18.52 -5.89 0.37
C LEU A 126 -17.09 -5.75 -0.18
N ALA A 127 -16.84 -4.75 -1.00
CA ALA A 127 -15.51 -4.52 -1.57
C ALA A 127 -14.43 -4.36 -0.49
N LYS A 128 -14.73 -3.69 0.62
CA LYS A 128 -13.82 -3.56 1.77
C LYS A 128 -13.40 -4.89 2.36
N ASP A 129 -14.30 -5.89 2.38
CA ASP A 129 -14.01 -7.22 2.92
C ASP A 129 -13.17 -8.03 1.93
N TYR A 130 -13.46 -7.91 0.64
CA TYR A 130 -12.70 -8.53 -0.43
C TYR A 130 -11.24 -8.04 -0.45
N TYR A 131 -11.05 -6.73 -0.39
CA TYR A 131 -9.72 -6.10 -0.38
C TYR A 131 -9.07 -6.08 1.01
N ASN A 132 -9.76 -6.60 2.03
CA ASN A 132 -9.30 -6.60 3.43
C ASN A 132 -8.86 -5.20 3.92
N ILE A 133 -9.61 -4.17 3.48
CA ILE A 133 -9.32 -2.78 3.85
C ILE A 133 -9.89 -2.51 5.24
N LYS A 134 -9.01 -2.15 6.15
CA LYS A 134 -9.38 -1.68 7.48
C LYS A 134 -9.36 -0.15 7.48
N SER A 135 -10.37 0.45 8.11
CA SER A 135 -10.34 1.90 8.37
C SER A 135 -9.11 2.24 9.20
N ASP A 136 -8.37 3.24 8.79
CA ASP A 136 -7.17 3.70 9.48
C ASP A 136 -7.17 5.24 9.57
N TYR A 137 -6.29 5.78 10.41
CA TYR A 137 -6.09 7.21 10.55
C TYR A 137 -4.63 7.53 10.25
N VAL A 138 -4.41 8.55 9.44
CA VAL A 138 -3.09 9.13 9.22
C VAL A 138 -2.96 10.35 10.12
N LEU A 139 -1.94 10.34 10.95
CA LEU A 139 -1.62 11.45 11.83
C LEU A 139 -0.36 12.13 11.29
N GLU A 140 -0.47 13.39 10.93
CA GLU A 140 0.68 14.22 10.64
C GLU A 140 1.18 14.81 11.97
N VAL A 141 2.42 14.45 12.34
CA VAL A 141 3.02 14.82 13.62
C VAL A 141 4.26 15.66 13.36
N ASP A 142 4.25 16.91 13.82
CA ASP A 142 5.43 17.75 13.81
C ASP A 142 6.42 17.27 14.88
N ILE A 143 7.62 16.93 14.44
CA ILE A 143 8.73 16.49 15.30
C ILE A 143 9.78 17.59 15.36
N THR A 144 9.98 18.15 16.53
CA THR A 144 10.99 19.18 16.72
C THR A 144 12.41 18.62 16.50
N PRO A 145 13.37 19.43 15.98
CA PRO A 145 14.71 18.95 15.61
C PRO A 145 15.51 18.28 16.73
N ASN A 146 15.22 18.59 17.98
CA ASN A 146 15.86 17.98 19.15
C ASN A 146 15.29 16.59 19.51
N ARG A 147 14.21 16.15 18.84
CA ARG A 147 13.53 14.90 19.12
C ARG A 147 13.64 13.91 17.95
N ILE A 148 14.82 13.83 17.33
CA ILE A 148 15.11 12.86 16.25
C ILE A 148 14.81 11.42 16.67
N ASP A 149 14.87 11.11 17.96
CA ASP A 149 14.49 9.82 18.53
C ASP A 149 13.01 9.48 18.35
N ALA A 150 12.15 10.49 18.16
CA ALA A 150 10.71 10.34 17.91
C ALA A 150 10.36 10.28 16.42
N ALA A 151 11.31 10.48 15.50
CA ALA A 151 11.08 10.55 14.06
C ALA A 151 10.85 9.16 13.44
N SER A 152 9.87 8.42 13.95
CA SER A 152 9.39 7.13 13.43
C SER A 152 8.11 6.70 14.14
N HIS A 153 7.39 5.72 13.59
CA HIS A 153 6.24 5.13 14.28
C HIS A 153 6.61 4.59 15.67
N TYR A 154 7.75 3.90 15.76
CA TYR A 154 8.23 3.39 17.05
C TYR A 154 8.60 4.50 18.03
N GLY A 155 9.20 5.58 17.53
CA GLY A 155 9.55 6.73 18.36
C GLY A 155 8.33 7.44 18.96
N VAL A 156 7.32 7.70 18.12
CA VAL A 156 6.04 8.28 18.58
C VAL A 156 5.30 7.31 19.50
N ALA A 157 5.29 6.01 19.20
CA ALA A 157 4.67 5.01 20.06
C ALA A 157 5.31 4.93 21.45
N ARG A 158 6.64 5.12 21.54
CA ARG A 158 7.37 5.16 22.82
C ARG A 158 6.93 6.34 23.67
N ASP A 159 6.82 7.52 23.08
CA ASP A 159 6.37 8.71 23.79
C ASP A 159 4.91 8.57 24.22
N LEU A 160 4.05 8.04 23.36
CA LEU A 160 2.66 7.77 23.68
C LEU A 160 2.53 6.75 24.81
N ALA A 161 3.32 5.68 24.80
CA ALA A 161 3.31 4.68 25.87
C ALA A 161 3.74 5.30 27.21
N ALA A 162 4.80 6.10 27.22
CA ALA A 162 5.24 6.81 28.42
C ALA A 162 4.14 7.73 28.97
N TYR A 163 3.52 8.51 28.11
CA TYR A 163 2.42 9.40 28.49
C TYR A 163 1.21 8.65 29.08
N LEU A 164 0.80 7.55 28.44
CA LEU A 164 -0.34 6.75 28.91
C LEU A 164 -0.03 6.07 30.25
N THR A 165 1.18 5.55 30.42
CA THR A 165 1.63 4.93 31.67
C THR A 165 1.60 5.93 32.83
N GLN A 166 2.07 7.16 32.62
CA GLN A 166 1.98 8.23 33.64
C GLN A 166 0.53 8.58 34.04
N ARG A 167 -0.42 8.30 33.16
CA ARG A 167 -1.86 8.49 33.41
C ARG A 167 -2.57 7.26 33.96
N GLY A 168 -1.80 6.25 34.38
CA GLY A 168 -2.33 5.02 34.97
C GLY A 168 -3.02 4.10 33.97
N LYS A 169 -2.77 4.29 32.64
CA LYS A 169 -3.25 3.38 31.61
C LYS A 169 -2.13 2.39 31.29
N ASP A 170 -2.50 1.11 31.22
CA ASP A 170 -1.57 0.10 30.73
C ASP A 170 -1.34 0.31 29.22
N ALA A 171 -0.12 0.64 28.86
CA ALA A 171 0.30 0.88 27.50
C ALA A 171 1.59 0.10 27.24
N GLY A 172 1.44 -1.15 26.79
CA GLY A 172 2.57 -1.99 26.41
C GLY A 172 3.22 -1.47 25.12
N LEU A 173 4.52 -1.13 25.19
CA LEU A 173 5.35 -0.89 24.02
C LEU A 173 6.05 -2.18 23.60
N HIS A 174 5.77 -2.65 22.41
CA HIS A 174 6.37 -3.86 21.87
C HIS A 174 7.33 -3.52 20.73
N ARG A 175 8.61 -3.89 20.88
CA ARG A 175 9.54 -3.88 19.74
C ARG A 175 9.30 -5.15 18.92
N PRO A 176 9.31 -5.05 17.56
CA PRO A 176 9.29 -6.24 16.72
C PRO A 176 10.41 -7.21 17.12
N SER A 177 10.06 -8.50 17.28
CA SER A 177 11.04 -9.52 17.63
C SER A 177 12.04 -9.73 16.49
N VAL A 178 13.29 -9.91 16.86
CA VAL A 178 14.38 -10.31 15.96
C VAL A 178 14.90 -11.71 16.27
N ASN A 179 14.20 -12.45 17.14
CA ASN A 179 14.66 -13.76 17.62
C ASN A 179 14.68 -14.82 16.51
N ASP A 180 13.85 -14.63 15.47
CA ASP A 180 13.78 -15.55 14.33
C ASP A 180 14.84 -15.22 13.25
N PHE A 181 15.63 -14.16 13.46
CA PHE A 181 16.73 -13.83 12.56
C PHE A 181 17.85 -14.85 12.71
N ALA A 182 18.09 -15.62 11.67
CA ALA A 182 19.16 -16.61 11.61
C ALA A 182 20.09 -16.33 10.44
N ILE A 183 21.38 -16.56 10.66
CA ILE A 183 22.39 -16.53 9.60
C ILE A 183 22.62 -17.94 9.10
N ASP A 184 22.15 -18.23 7.89
CA ASP A 184 22.28 -19.56 7.27
C ASP A 184 23.71 -19.92 6.93
N ARG A 185 24.51 -18.90 6.55
CA ARG A 185 25.92 -19.04 6.16
C ARG A 185 26.76 -17.92 6.76
N LYS A 186 27.88 -18.30 7.35
CA LYS A 186 28.85 -17.33 7.87
C LYS A 186 29.94 -16.95 6.86
N GLU A 187 30.02 -17.69 5.75
CA GLU A 187 31.03 -17.53 4.71
C GLU A 187 30.42 -16.91 3.45
N GLY A 188 31.20 -16.10 2.74
CA GLY A 188 30.82 -15.50 1.46
C GLY A 188 29.91 -14.28 1.59
N GLY A 189 29.96 -13.57 2.71
CA GLY A 189 29.47 -12.20 2.85
C GLY A 189 30.43 -11.20 2.22
N ILE A 190 30.02 -9.94 2.12
CA ILE A 190 30.89 -8.83 1.73
C ILE A 190 31.68 -8.39 2.96
N ASP A 191 32.98 -8.18 2.76
CA ASP A 191 33.83 -7.53 3.76
C ASP A 191 33.53 -6.03 3.77
N VAL A 192 33.28 -5.51 4.97
CA VAL A 192 33.01 -4.08 5.20
C VAL A 192 34.23 -3.47 5.88
N ASP A 193 34.88 -2.56 5.18
CA ASP A 193 35.94 -1.72 5.75
C ASP A 193 35.47 -0.28 5.89
N VAL A 194 35.58 0.27 7.09
CA VAL A 194 35.22 1.66 7.40
C VAL A 194 36.48 2.50 7.45
N ALA A 195 36.79 3.19 6.36
CA ALA A 195 38.00 4.00 6.25
C ALA A 195 38.02 5.24 7.17
N ASN A 196 36.86 5.76 7.56
CA ASN A 196 36.75 6.92 8.46
C ASN A 196 35.77 6.64 9.58
N HIS A 197 36.28 6.24 10.74
CA HIS A 197 35.49 5.94 11.93
C HIS A 197 34.86 7.14 12.62
N GLU A 198 35.34 8.37 12.37
CA GLU A 198 34.68 9.57 12.87
C GLU A 198 33.41 9.89 12.13
N ALA A 199 33.44 9.74 10.80
CA ALA A 199 32.27 9.98 9.95
C ALA A 199 31.27 8.81 9.97
N CYS A 200 31.74 7.57 10.11
CA CYS A 200 30.93 6.37 10.17
C CYS A 200 31.41 5.47 11.32
N ILE A 201 30.75 5.55 12.45
CA ILE A 201 31.11 4.79 13.65
C ILE A 201 30.96 3.28 13.42
N ARG A 202 29.91 2.89 12.69
CA ARG A 202 29.58 1.49 12.42
C ARG A 202 28.79 1.36 11.13
N TYR A 203 29.15 0.37 10.33
CA TYR A 203 28.41 -0.08 9.17
C TYR A 203 28.16 -1.58 9.28
N SER A 204 26.95 -2.04 8.95
CA SER A 204 26.61 -3.47 8.97
C SER A 204 25.96 -3.85 7.67
N GLY A 205 26.41 -4.94 7.08
CA GLY A 205 25.88 -5.51 5.86
C GLY A 205 25.34 -6.91 6.09
N VAL A 206 24.32 -7.29 5.36
CA VAL A 206 23.77 -8.65 5.28
C VAL A 206 23.64 -9.03 3.82
N THR A 207 24.28 -10.13 3.43
CA THR A 207 24.17 -10.67 2.07
C THR A 207 23.00 -11.64 2.00
N MET A 208 22.04 -11.35 1.12
CA MET A 208 20.91 -12.23 0.82
C MET A 208 21.04 -12.79 -0.60
N ARG A 209 20.79 -14.08 -0.76
CA ARG A 209 20.87 -14.75 -2.07
C ARG A 209 19.50 -15.25 -2.51
N ASN A 210 19.32 -15.41 -3.82
CA ASN A 210 18.08 -15.91 -4.43
C ASN A 210 16.86 -15.05 -4.11
N VAL A 211 17.05 -13.74 -3.93
CA VAL A 211 15.93 -12.81 -3.72
C VAL A 211 15.18 -12.63 -5.02
N LYS A 212 13.87 -12.90 -4.99
CA LYS A 212 12.97 -12.62 -6.09
C LYS A 212 12.40 -11.22 -5.93
N VAL A 213 12.81 -10.30 -6.78
CA VAL A 213 12.19 -8.98 -6.88
C VAL A 213 10.81 -9.15 -7.49
N ALA A 214 9.78 -8.71 -6.81
CA ALA A 214 8.38 -8.84 -7.22
C ALA A 214 7.57 -7.67 -6.67
N GLU A 215 6.32 -7.59 -7.07
CA GLU A 215 5.35 -6.68 -6.46
C GLU A 215 5.21 -6.95 -4.95
N SER A 216 5.07 -5.89 -4.18
CA SER A 216 4.86 -5.99 -2.72
C SER A 216 3.51 -6.60 -2.37
N PRO A 217 3.40 -7.32 -1.26
CA PRO A 217 2.12 -7.79 -0.77
C PRO A 217 1.20 -6.61 -0.40
N ASP A 218 -0.09 -6.80 -0.52
CA ASP A 218 -1.08 -5.73 -0.39
C ASP A 218 -1.02 -4.99 0.95
N TRP A 219 -0.76 -5.70 2.05
CA TRP A 219 -0.62 -5.06 3.35
C TRP A 219 0.52 -4.03 3.40
N LEU A 220 1.63 -4.30 2.70
CA LEU A 220 2.79 -3.41 2.64
C LEU A 220 2.50 -2.21 1.72
N LYS A 221 1.89 -2.47 0.56
CA LYS A 221 1.43 -1.41 -0.36
C LYS A 221 0.46 -0.45 0.34
N GLN A 222 -0.54 -0.98 1.05
CA GLN A 222 -1.52 -0.18 1.78
C GLN A 222 -0.86 0.70 2.85
N ARG A 223 0.07 0.15 3.64
CA ARG A 223 0.78 0.90 4.68
C ARG A 223 1.61 2.06 4.11
N LEU A 224 2.32 1.82 3.02
CA LEU A 224 3.14 2.86 2.38
C LEU A 224 2.26 3.92 1.70
N SER A 225 1.21 3.50 1.00
CA SER A 225 0.26 4.42 0.36
C SER A 225 -0.44 5.31 1.38
N ALA A 226 -0.77 4.79 2.57
CA ALA A 226 -1.41 5.57 3.63
C ALA A 226 -0.56 6.76 4.11
N ILE A 227 0.76 6.67 4.02
CA ILE A 227 1.70 7.76 4.36
C ILE A 227 2.20 8.51 3.11
N GLY A 228 1.51 8.37 1.97
CA GLY A 228 1.81 9.09 0.73
C GLY A 228 2.99 8.54 -0.08
N LEU A 229 3.52 7.36 0.26
CA LEU A 229 4.59 6.72 -0.51
C LEU A 229 4.00 5.82 -1.59
N ARG A 230 4.54 5.93 -2.81
CA ARG A 230 4.19 5.05 -3.92
C ARG A 230 4.96 3.73 -3.81
N PRO A 231 4.28 2.58 -3.72
CA PRO A 231 4.92 1.27 -3.78
C PRO A 231 5.65 1.05 -5.12
N ILE A 232 6.81 0.40 -5.08
CA ILE A 232 7.67 0.15 -6.25
C ILE A 232 7.86 -1.35 -6.45
N ASN A 233 8.46 -2.01 -5.47
CA ASN A 233 8.66 -3.46 -5.41
C ASN A 233 8.98 -3.88 -3.98
N ASN A 234 8.88 -5.17 -3.69
CA ASN A 234 9.05 -5.72 -2.35
C ASN A 234 10.37 -5.33 -1.66
N VAL A 235 11.44 -5.16 -2.41
CA VAL A 235 12.76 -4.80 -1.85
C VAL A 235 12.78 -3.34 -1.41
N VAL A 236 12.44 -2.42 -2.31
CA VAL A 236 12.41 -0.98 -2.02
C VAL A 236 11.37 -0.67 -0.94
N ASP A 237 10.22 -1.31 -1.03
CA ASP A 237 9.10 -1.07 -0.13
C ASP A 237 9.41 -1.56 1.30
N ILE A 238 10.13 -2.67 1.46
CA ILE A 238 10.61 -3.11 2.77
C ILE A 238 11.58 -2.10 3.37
N THR A 239 12.51 -1.55 2.60
CA THR A 239 13.45 -0.53 3.12
C THR A 239 12.73 0.74 3.57
N ASN A 240 11.76 1.20 2.78
CA ASN A 240 10.91 2.34 3.14
C ASN A 240 10.06 2.05 4.39
N TYR A 241 9.46 0.86 4.46
CA TYR A 241 8.67 0.46 5.61
C TYR A 241 9.50 0.46 6.90
N ILE A 242 10.71 -0.11 6.89
CA ILE A 242 11.59 -0.14 8.06
C ILE A 242 12.02 1.28 8.46
N LEU A 243 12.35 2.13 7.48
CA LEU A 243 12.68 3.54 7.73
C LEU A 243 11.57 4.24 8.53
N HIS A 244 10.34 4.19 8.04
CA HIS A 244 9.21 4.85 8.72
C HIS A 244 8.80 4.15 10.01
N ALA A 245 8.94 2.83 10.09
CA ALA A 245 8.60 2.08 11.31
C ALA A 245 9.58 2.33 12.46
N THR A 246 10.87 2.41 12.16
CA THR A 246 11.92 2.39 13.20
C THR A 246 12.83 3.62 13.23
N GLY A 247 12.79 4.46 12.20
CA GLY A 247 13.71 5.58 12.00
C GLY A 247 15.09 5.17 11.49
N GLN A 248 15.27 3.87 11.13
CA GLN A 248 16.56 3.35 10.68
C GLN A 248 16.53 3.21 9.15
N PRO A 249 17.31 4.03 8.42
CA PRO A 249 17.43 3.89 6.98
C PRO A 249 18.17 2.59 6.61
N LEU A 250 17.64 1.91 5.60
CA LEU A 250 18.24 0.73 5.00
C LEU A 250 18.53 0.99 3.52
N HIS A 251 19.62 0.43 3.03
CA HIS A 251 19.96 0.45 1.62
C HIS A 251 20.09 -0.97 1.11
N CYS A 252 19.64 -1.16 -0.12
CA CYS A 252 19.70 -2.44 -0.81
C CYS A 252 20.44 -2.26 -2.12
N PHE A 253 21.45 -3.09 -2.34
CA PHE A 253 22.30 -3.03 -3.53
C PHE A 253 22.32 -4.38 -4.24
N ASP A 254 22.26 -4.34 -5.57
CA ASP A 254 22.57 -5.52 -6.40
C ASP A 254 24.08 -5.67 -6.46
N LEU A 255 24.60 -6.74 -5.86
CA LEU A 255 26.03 -7.00 -5.82
C LEU A 255 26.70 -7.08 -7.19
N ASN A 256 25.97 -7.50 -8.22
CA ASN A 256 26.49 -7.56 -9.58
C ASN A 256 26.70 -6.16 -10.19
N ARG A 257 26.14 -5.13 -9.58
CA ARG A 257 26.26 -3.73 -10.04
C ARG A 257 27.23 -2.89 -9.24
N ILE A 258 27.80 -3.43 -8.17
CA ILE A 258 28.79 -2.71 -7.37
C ILE A 258 30.15 -2.83 -8.08
N ALA A 259 30.68 -1.69 -8.55
CA ALA A 259 31.96 -1.64 -9.19
C ALA A 259 33.11 -2.01 -8.21
N GLY A 260 34.05 -2.87 -8.65
CA GLY A 260 35.17 -3.30 -7.83
C GLY A 260 34.96 -4.58 -7.05
N LEU A 261 33.76 -5.17 -7.07
CA LEU A 261 33.53 -6.51 -6.54
C LEU A 261 33.85 -7.55 -7.60
N THR A 262 34.86 -8.39 -7.35
CA THR A 262 35.03 -9.64 -8.07
C THR A 262 34.14 -10.72 -7.43
N PRO A 263 33.64 -11.73 -8.16
CA PRO A 263 32.76 -12.77 -7.61
C PRO A 263 33.31 -13.58 -6.43
N LEU A 264 34.55 -13.34 -6.06
CA LEU A 264 35.29 -13.97 -4.97
C LEU A 264 36.08 -12.90 -4.18
N GLY A 265 35.37 -12.11 -3.37
CA GLY A 265 35.98 -11.25 -2.37
C GLY A 265 36.66 -9.99 -2.90
N GLY A 266 35.96 -8.90 -2.99
CA GLY A 266 36.52 -7.58 -3.31
C GLY A 266 35.92 -6.50 -2.40
N LEU A 267 36.79 -5.60 -1.95
CA LEU A 267 36.47 -4.46 -1.07
C LEU A 267 35.56 -3.44 -1.78
N GLY A 268 34.39 -3.19 -1.22
CA GLY A 268 33.53 -2.05 -1.60
C GLY A 268 33.67 -0.94 -0.57
N THR A 269 34.03 0.27 -1.00
CA THR A 269 34.06 1.46 -0.14
C THR A 269 32.68 2.15 -0.12
N CYS A 270 32.06 2.27 1.06
CA CYS A 270 30.84 3.03 1.25
C CYS A 270 31.12 4.33 2.00
N HIS A 271 30.49 5.42 1.55
CA HIS A 271 30.53 6.72 2.19
C HIS A 271 29.22 6.97 2.97
N HIS A 272 29.37 7.31 4.26
CA HIS A 272 28.34 7.72 5.23
C HIS A 272 27.39 6.66 5.81
N GLY A 273 27.58 6.39 7.08
CA GLY A 273 26.69 6.01 8.20
C GLY A 273 25.36 5.27 7.94
N GLN A 274 25.29 4.37 6.96
CA GLN A 274 24.05 3.73 6.58
C GLN A 274 24.17 2.20 6.65
N SER A 275 23.11 1.54 7.11
CA SER A 275 23.02 0.07 7.09
C SER A 275 22.69 -0.41 5.67
N ALA A 276 23.42 -1.35 5.12
CA ALA A 276 23.17 -1.94 3.81
C ALA A 276 22.58 -3.34 3.95
N VAL A 277 21.59 -3.62 3.14
CA VAL A 277 21.09 -4.97 2.86
C VAL A 277 21.49 -5.29 1.42
N GLU A 278 22.25 -6.33 1.21
CA GLU A 278 22.74 -6.74 -0.10
C GLU A 278 21.94 -7.90 -0.66
N LEU A 279 21.45 -7.77 -1.88
CA LEU A 279 20.62 -8.78 -2.53
C LEU A 279 21.35 -9.42 -3.71
N HIS A 280 21.49 -10.74 -3.70
CA HIS A 280 21.82 -11.53 -4.86
C HIS A 280 20.54 -12.05 -5.53
N GLY A 281 20.17 -11.49 -6.66
CA GLY A 281 19.11 -12.01 -7.51
C GLY A 281 19.65 -12.50 -8.84
N ASN A 282 19.30 -13.72 -9.26
CA ASN A 282 19.39 -14.11 -10.65
C ASN A 282 18.27 -13.37 -11.40
N VAL A 283 18.63 -12.35 -12.16
CA VAL A 283 17.74 -11.79 -13.17
C VAL A 283 17.81 -12.77 -14.34
N GLY A 284 16.84 -13.68 -14.38
CA GLY A 284 16.62 -14.53 -15.56
C GLY A 284 16.28 -13.62 -16.74
N SER A 285 17.00 -13.81 -17.81
CA SER A 285 16.83 -13.21 -19.14
C SER A 285 15.40 -13.37 -19.69
#